data_d23b9f18e268140a1163c842ec22f1e0
#
_entry.id   d23b9f18e268140a1163c842ec22f1e0
#
_cell.length_a   1.000
_cell.length_b   1.000
_cell.length_c   1.000
_cell.angle_alpha   90.00
_cell.angle_beta   90.00
_cell.angle_gamma   90.00
#
_symmetry.space_group_name_H-M   'P 1'
#
loop_
_entity.id
_entity.type
_entity.pdbx_description
1 polymer ?
#
loop_
_entity_poly.entity_id
_entity_poly.type
_entity_poly.pdbx_seq_one_letter_code
_entity_poly.pdbx_strand_id
1 'polypeptide(L)'
;DRDLDTMLQQIVELLRANGESWNDTLLIGQADAAGNYAFTDDDTSTSDQKQLADMKETLGLQQYATANDVMEMLVEKNHLESFSLPWQRVLAGIHYEMDRQAFSNVNNFVMAENVSQATVATIKEHSLTLPGVEIVETSTRSYEQGDILPAVLGRVGKITAEKWKVTDENGQVTYPLKEKGYNMNDVIGISGLESVYEDELRGKDGVE
;
A
#
# COMPACT_ATOMS: atom_id res chain seq x y z
N ASP A 1 4.91 -16.84 8.34
CA ASP A 1 5.76 -17.87 7.67
C ASP A 1 7.19 -17.37 7.58
N ARG A 2 8.13 -18.09 8.23
CA ARG A 2 9.54 -17.68 8.36
C ARG A 2 10.22 -17.40 6.99
N ASP A 3 9.78 -18.11 5.96
CA ASP A 3 10.30 -17.94 4.59
C ASP A 3 9.84 -16.60 4.00
N LEU A 4 8.60 -16.19 4.27
CA LEU A 4 8.08 -14.89 3.84
C LEU A 4 8.84 -13.73 4.51
N ASP A 5 9.04 -13.78 5.83
CA ASP A 5 9.73 -12.72 6.57
C ASP A 5 11.19 -12.57 6.13
N THR A 6 11.86 -13.70 5.85
CA THR A 6 13.22 -13.68 5.30
C THR A 6 13.26 -13.05 3.92
N MET A 7 12.29 -13.34 3.07
CA MET A 7 12.16 -12.75 1.74
C MET A 7 11.85 -11.24 1.83
N LEU A 8 10.92 -10.83 2.71
CA LEU A 8 10.61 -9.42 2.96
C LEU A 8 11.85 -8.65 3.44
N GLN A 9 12.65 -9.27 4.33
CA GLN A 9 13.91 -8.70 4.79
C GLN A 9 14.88 -8.45 3.61
N GLN A 10 15.04 -9.44 2.71
CA GLN A 10 15.90 -9.30 1.53
C GLN A 10 15.42 -8.16 0.61
N ILE A 11 14.12 -8.04 0.39
CA ILE A 11 13.55 -6.96 -0.43
C ILE A 11 13.82 -5.60 0.22
N VAL A 12 13.59 -5.46 1.53
CA VAL A 12 13.87 -4.21 2.27
C VAL A 12 15.34 -3.84 2.20
N GLU A 13 16.26 -4.81 2.33
CA GLU A 13 17.70 -4.56 2.21
C GLU A 13 18.07 -4.07 0.81
N LEU A 14 17.46 -4.65 -0.22
CA LEU A 14 17.65 -4.24 -1.61
C LEU A 14 17.13 -2.82 -1.85
N LEU A 15 15.92 -2.50 -1.39
CA LEU A 15 15.35 -1.16 -1.50
C LEU A 15 16.22 -0.13 -0.78
N ARG A 16 16.66 -0.43 0.45
CA ARG A 16 17.57 0.44 1.23
C ARG A 16 18.91 0.69 0.52
N ALA A 17 19.49 -0.35 -0.08
CA ALA A 17 20.75 -0.22 -0.82
C ALA A 17 20.64 0.75 -1.99
N ASN A 18 19.47 0.86 -2.60
CA ASN A 18 19.16 1.78 -3.69
C ASN A 18 18.57 3.13 -3.23
N GLY A 19 18.47 3.35 -1.91
CA GLY A 19 17.91 4.59 -1.34
C GLY A 19 16.40 4.73 -1.53
N GLU A 20 15.70 3.62 -1.70
CA GLU A 20 14.26 3.58 -1.92
C GLU A 20 13.49 3.21 -0.65
N SER A 21 12.23 3.60 -0.60
CA SER A 21 11.32 3.29 0.49
C SER A 21 10.32 2.20 0.08
N TRP A 22 9.68 1.61 1.08
CA TRP A 22 8.58 0.66 0.92
C TRP A 22 7.32 1.20 1.58
N ASN A 23 6.19 0.59 1.29
CA ASN A 23 4.91 0.94 1.90
C ASN A 23 4.87 0.52 3.36
N ASP A 24 4.96 1.50 4.25
CA ASP A 24 4.93 1.34 5.70
C ASP A 24 4.20 2.55 6.30
N THR A 25 2.94 2.36 6.67
CA THR A 25 2.10 3.39 7.27
C THR A 25 1.88 3.16 8.76
N LEU A 26 2.62 2.25 9.39
CA LEU A 26 2.56 2.01 10.82
C LEU A 26 3.10 3.24 11.59
N LEU A 27 2.23 3.89 12.35
CA LEU A 27 2.53 5.11 13.10
C LEU A 27 3.35 4.84 14.39
N ILE A 28 4.40 4.03 14.27
CA ILE A 28 5.32 3.69 15.36
C ILE A 28 6.75 3.87 14.84
N GLY A 29 7.59 4.55 15.60
CA GLY A 29 9.00 4.74 15.29
C GLY A 29 9.86 3.49 15.53
N GLN A 30 11.14 3.59 15.22
CA GLN A 30 12.12 2.58 15.63
C GLN A 30 12.28 2.58 17.15
N ALA A 31 12.66 1.42 17.72
CA ALA A 31 12.97 1.33 19.14
C ALA A 31 14.12 2.27 19.52
N ASP A 32 14.01 2.90 20.67
CA ASP A 32 15.10 3.68 21.27
C ASP A 32 16.23 2.75 21.80
N ALA A 33 17.29 3.36 22.36
CA ALA A 33 18.41 2.60 22.92
C ALA A 33 18.03 1.71 24.12
N ALA A 34 16.89 1.97 24.76
CA ALA A 34 16.35 1.16 25.85
C ALA A 34 15.38 0.07 25.34
N GLY A 35 15.09 0.05 24.05
CA GLY A 35 14.17 -0.92 23.42
C GLY A 35 12.70 -0.48 23.44
N ASN A 36 12.41 0.79 23.77
CA ASN A 36 11.02 1.27 23.79
C ASN A 36 10.61 1.88 22.45
N TYR A 37 9.35 1.66 22.09
CA TYR A 37 8.72 2.23 20.93
C TYR A 37 7.88 3.46 21.30
N ALA A 38 7.76 4.40 20.38
CA ALA A 38 6.91 5.57 20.50
C ALA A 38 6.05 5.75 19.24
N PHE A 39 4.86 6.30 19.40
CA PHE A 39 4.06 6.71 18.25
C PHE A 39 4.72 7.89 17.54
N THR A 40 4.59 7.90 16.21
CA THR A 40 5.13 8.95 15.32
C THR A 40 4.03 9.89 14.80
N ASP A 41 2.80 9.74 15.34
CA ASP A 41 1.71 10.62 15.00
C ASP A 41 2.00 12.06 15.42
N ASP A 42 1.59 12.99 14.58
CA ASP A 42 1.47 14.38 14.98
C ASP A 42 0.12 14.52 15.71
N ASP A 43 0.13 14.80 17.00
CA ASP A 43 -1.07 14.97 17.85
C ASP A 43 -2.12 15.92 17.24
N THR A 44 -1.74 16.65 16.20
CA THR A 44 -2.61 17.58 15.47
C THR A 44 -3.37 16.92 14.30
N SER A 45 -2.94 15.73 13.84
CA SER A 45 -3.57 15.04 12.71
C SER A 45 -4.76 14.20 13.14
N THR A 46 -5.97 14.64 12.78
CA THR A 46 -7.20 13.85 12.99
C THR A 46 -7.17 12.51 12.23
N SER A 47 -6.47 12.45 11.10
CA SER A 47 -6.32 11.23 10.31
C SER A 47 -5.50 10.18 11.05
N ASP A 48 -4.37 10.59 11.63
CA ASP A 48 -3.44 9.69 12.31
C ASP A 48 -4.03 9.18 13.62
N GLN A 49 -4.70 10.06 14.38
CA GLN A 49 -5.46 9.67 15.59
C GLN A 49 -6.54 8.62 15.26
N LYS A 50 -7.27 8.80 14.15
CA LYS A 50 -8.25 7.80 13.71
C LYS A 50 -7.58 6.51 13.31
N GLN A 51 -6.49 6.56 12.53
CA GLN A 51 -5.74 5.37 12.13
C GLN A 51 -5.22 4.59 13.33
N LEU A 52 -4.68 5.28 14.35
CA LEU A 52 -4.23 4.65 15.60
C LEU A 52 -5.38 4.00 16.37
N ALA A 53 -6.54 4.67 16.45
CA ALA A 53 -7.71 4.14 17.10
C ALA A 53 -8.22 2.87 16.41
N ASP A 54 -8.36 2.91 15.09
CA ASP A 54 -8.80 1.78 14.24
C ASP A 54 -7.81 0.60 14.34
N MET A 55 -6.50 0.89 14.38
CA MET A 55 -5.45 -0.11 14.55
C MET A 55 -5.56 -0.82 15.91
N LYS A 56 -5.69 -0.05 17.01
CA LYS A 56 -5.83 -0.60 18.37
C LYS A 56 -7.08 -1.46 18.49
N GLU A 57 -8.19 -1.00 17.90
CA GLU A 57 -9.45 -1.77 17.86
C GLU A 57 -9.28 -3.09 17.10
N THR A 58 -8.64 -3.05 15.92
CA THR A 58 -8.37 -4.24 15.08
C THR A 58 -7.51 -5.27 15.81
N LEU A 59 -6.53 -4.80 16.59
CA LEU A 59 -5.67 -5.65 17.42
C LEU A 59 -6.32 -6.08 18.75
N GLY A 60 -7.55 -5.64 19.04
CA GLY A 60 -8.24 -5.93 20.30
C GLY A 60 -7.66 -5.21 21.52
N LEU A 61 -6.88 -4.15 21.29
CA LEU A 61 -6.25 -3.35 22.34
C LEU A 61 -7.14 -2.20 22.81
N GLN A 62 -6.94 -1.78 24.06
CA GLN A 62 -7.60 -0.62 24.60
C GLN A 62 -7.05 0.67 24.00
N GLN A 63 -7.86 1.74 23.95
CA GLN A 63 -7.43 3.02 23.36
C GLN A 63 -6.22 3.66 24.07
N TYR A 64 -6.01 3.35 25.35
CA TYR A 64 -4.85 3.82 26.11
C TYR A 64 -3.59 2.95 25.94
N ALA A 65 -3.64 1.88 25.13
CA ALA A 65 -2.48 1.03 24.86
C ALA A 65 -1.31 1.86 24.30
N THR A 66 -0.12 1.58 24.79
CA THR A 66 1.13 2.26 24.37
C THR A 66 1.65 1.71 23.04
N ALA A 67 2.63 2.38 22.45
CA ALA A 67 3.31 1.87 21.26
C ALA A 67 4.03 0.53 21.52
N ASN A 68 4.50 0.31 22.76
CA ASN A 68 5.08 -0.96 23.16
C ASN A 68 4.04 -2.10 23.14
N ASP A 69 2.84 -1.84 23.70
CA ASP A 69 1.76 -2.84 23.71
C ASP A 69 1.33 -3.21 22.28
N VAL A 70 1.27 -2.24 21.39
CA VAL A 70 0.95 -2.47 19.98
C VAL A 70 2.03 -3.29 19.30
N MET A 71 3.31 -2.94 19.50
CA MET A 71 4.44 -3.67 18.91
C MET A 71 4.53 -5.10 19.44
N GLU A 72 4.33 -5.32 20.75
CA GLU A 72 4.30 -6.66 21.35
C GLU A 72 3.21 -7.52 20.68
N MET A 73 2.01 -6.99 20.52
CA MET A 73 0.91 -7.67 19.85
C MET A 73 1.22 -7.98 18.36
N LEU A 74 1.81 -7.03 17.63
CA LEU A 74 2.17 -7.24 16.23
C LEU A 74 3.30 -8.27 16.07
N VAL A 75 4.28 -8.26 16.97
CA VAL A 75 5.40 -9.23 16.99
C VAL A 75 4.87 -10.62 17.29
N GLU A 76 4.00 -10.79 18.32
CA GLU A 76 3.39 -12.05 18.67
C GLU A 76 2.48 -12.59 17.55
N LYS A 77 1.59 -11.73 17.02
CA LYS A 77 0.67 -12.10 15.94
C LYS A 77 1.39 -12.64 14.71
N ASN A 78 2.54 -12.05 14.36
CA ASN A 78 3.28 -12.38 13.14
C ASN A 78 4.53 -13.24 13.40
N HIS A 79 4.73 -13.72 14.64
CA HIS A 79 5.85 -14.60 15.04
C HIS A 79 7.25 -14.02 14.74
N LEU A 80 7.44 -12.72 15.04
CA LEU A 80 8.66 -11.98 14.74
C LEU A 80 9.70 -11.97 15.87
N GLU A 81 9.50 -12.75 16.94
CA GLU A 81 10.35 -12.74 18.15
C GLU A 81 11.82 -13.09 17.86
N SER A 82 12.07 -13.84 16.80
CA SER A 82 13.42 -14.27 16.41
C SER A 82 14.24 -13.15 15.73
N PHE A 83 13.60 -12.06 15.33
CA PHE A 83 14.27 -10.93 14.68
C PHE A 83 14.76 -9.89 15.69
N SER A 84 15.77 -9.10 15.32
CA SER A 84 16.23 -7.96 16.14
C SER A 84 15.16 -6.86 16.18
N LEU A 85 15.19 -6.01 17.24
CA LEU A 85 14.20 -4.94 17.42
C LEU A 85 14.01 -4.05 16.17
N PRO A 86 15.07 -3.61 15.46
CA PRO A 86 14.88 -2.86 14.22
C PRO A 86 14.15 -3.63 13.14
N TRP A 87 14.40 -4.93 13.01
CA TRP A 87 13.72 -5.78 12.05
C TRP A 87 12.29 -6.12 12.48
N GLN A 88 12.05 -6.33 13.77
CA GLN A 88 10.69 -6.48 14.30
C GLN A 88 9.82 -5.31 13.89
N ARG A 89 10.32 -4.06 14.06
CA ARG A 89 9.57 -2.86 13.66
C ARG A 89 9.29 -2.81 12.15
N VAL A 90 10.28 -3.11 11.34
CA VAL A 90 10.14 -3.07 9.87
C VAL A 90 9.14 -4.12 9.40
N LEU A 91 9.32 -5.36 9.82
CA LEU A 91 8.44 -6.46 9.42
C LEU A 91 7.02 -6.27 9.96
N ALA A 92 6.86 -5.80 11.21
CA ALA A 92 5.55 -5.47 11.76
C ALA A 92 4.83 -4.39 10.93
N GLY A 93 5.56 -3.38 10.44
CA GLY A 93 5.00 -2.35 9.55
C GLY A 93 4.53 -2.92 8.21
N ILE A 94 5.31 -3.82 7.62
CA ILE A 94 4.94 -4.48 6.36
C ILE A 94 3.73 -5.39 6.56
N HIS A 95 3.70 -6.22 7.60
CA HIS A 95 2.54 -7.08 7.90
C HIS A 95 1.28 -6.26 8.19
N TYR A 96 1.41 -5.14 8.92
CA TYR A 96 0.31 -4.23 9.16
C TYR A 96 -0.24 -3.67 7.85
N GLU A 97 0.63 -3.29 6.91
CA GLU A 97 0.22 -2.80 5.60
C GLU A 97 -0.38 -3.90 4.71
N MET A 98 0.14 -5.11 4.78
CA MET A 98 -0.44 -6.29 4.12
C MET A 98 -1.88 -6.56 4.61
N ASP A 99 -2.11 -6.48 5.92
CA ASP A 99 -3.45 -6.61 6.51
C ASP A 99 -4.39 -5.50 6.02
N ARG A 100 -3.91 -4.24 5.99
CA ARG A 100 -4.68 -3.09 5.50
C ARG A 100 -5.09 -3.23 4.04
N GLN A 101 -4.21 -3.77 3.21
CA GLN A 101 -4.46 -4.01 1.79
C GLN A 101 -5.20 -5.32 1.54
N ALA A 102 -5.60 -6.04 2.60
CA ALA A 102 -6.26 -7.34 2.52
C ALA A 102 -5.49 -8.34 1.64
N PHE A 103 -4.17 -8.40 1.82
CA PHE A 103 -3.30 -9.34 1.12
C PHE A 103 -3.80 -10.77 1.27
N SER A 104 -3.88 -11.48 0.16
CA SER A 104 -4.37 -12.85 0.11
C SER A 104 -3.92 -13.53 -1.19
N ASN A 105 -4.25 -14.80 -1.38
CA ASN A 105 -3.97 -15.56 -2.60
C ASN A 105 -4.63 -14.96 -3.87
N VAL A 106 -5.54 -14.02 -3.73
CA VAL A 106 -6.27 -13.38 -4.82
C VAL A 106 -6.08 -11.86 -4.87
N ASN A 107 -5.40 -11.30 -3.89
CA ASN A 107 -5.16 -9.86 -3.79
C ASN A 107 -3.68 -9.59 -3.49
N ASN A 108 -2.98 -9.01 -4.44
CA ASN A 108 -1.56 -8.71 -4.32
C ASN A 108 -1.31 -7.55 -3.37
N PHE A 109 -0.17 -7.61 -2.67
CA PHE A 109 0.34 -6.53 -1.84
C PHE A 109 1.33 -5.68 -2.65
N VAL A 110 1.17 -4.37 -2.62
CA VAL A 110 2.11 -3.43 -3.22
C VAL A 110 3.18 -3.08 -2.19
N MET A 111 4.36 -3.68 -2.33
CA MET A 111 5.47 -3.50 -1.40
C MET A 111 6.13 -2.12 -1.53
N ALA A 112 6.37 -1.66 -2.76
CA ALA A 112 6.96 -0.37 -3.05
C ALA A 112 6.44 0.17 -4.39
N GLU A 113 6.43 1.49 -4.53
CA GLU A 113 6.01 2.18 -5.75
C GLU A 113 7.13 3.08 -6.28
N ASN A 114 7.10 3.34 -7.57
CA ASN A 114 8.07 4.23 -8.26
C ASN A 114 9.53 3.83 -8.06
N VAL A 115 9.80 2.54 -7.99
CA VAL A 115 11.17 2.01 -7.85
C VAL A 115 12.00 2.30 -9.09
N SER A 116 13.31 2.49 -8.92
CA SER A 116 14.24 2.77 -10.00
C SER A 116 14.44 1.57 -10.92
N GLN A 117 14.90 1.83 -12.14
CA GLN A 117 15.27 0.76 -13.07
C GLN A 117 16.40 -0.14 -12.54
N ALA A 118 17.28 0.38 -11.69
CA ALA A 118 18.32 -0.41 -11.04
C ALA A 118 17.70 -1.45 -10.11
N THR A 119 16.72 -1.06 -9.28
CA THR A 119 15.98 -1.97 -8.41
C THR A 119 15.19 -3.01 -9.21
N VAL A 120 14.50 -2.57 -10.27
CA VAL A 120 13.80 -3.49 -11.19
C VAL A 120 14.76 -4.55 -11.75
N ALA A 121 15.93 -4.14 -12.25
CA ALA A 121 16.92 -5.08 -12.77
C ALA A 121 17.39 -6.07 -11.70
N THR A 122 17.71 -5.58 -10.50
CA THR A 122 18.17 -6.42 -9.39
C THR A 122 17.08 -7.42 -8.94
N ILE A 123 15.82 -7.00 -8.84
CA ILE A 123 14.71 -7.91 -8.51
C ILE A 123 14.55 -8.99 -9.60
N LYS A 124 14.62 -8.62 -10.88
CA LYS A 124 14.54 -9.58 -11.99
C LYS A 124 15.70 -10.59 -11.96
N GLU A 125 16.90 -10.15 -11.63
CA GLU A 125 18.08 -11.04 -11.46
C GLU A 125 17.89 -12.03 -10.29
N HIS A 126 17.23 -11.59 -9.21
CA HIS A 126 16.96 -12.39 -8.03
C HIS A 126 15.62 -13.13 -8.06
N SER A 127 14.94 -13.19 -9.20
CA SER A 127 13.59 -13.79 -9.32
C SER A 127 13.50 -15.23 -8.82
N LEU A 128 14.60 -16.01 -8.89
CA LEU A 128 14.64 -17.38 -8.36
C LEU A 128 14.70 -17.45 -6.83
N THR A 129 15.20 -16.41 -6.17
CA THR A 129 15.33 -16.32 -4.71
C THR A 129 14.21 -15.49 -4.08
N LEU A 130 13.42 -14.81 -4.89
CA LEU A 130 12.27 -13.99 -4.50
C LEU A 130 10.97 -14.52 -5.13
N PRO A 131 10.55 -15.75 -4.81
CA PRO A 131 9.36 -16.34 -5.39
C PRO A 131 8.11 -15.56 -5.01
N GLY A 132 7.24 -15.26 -6.00
CA GLY A 132 6.02 -14.50 -5.78
C GLY A 132 6.18 -12.97 -5.78
N VAL A 133 7.40 -12.46 -6.01
CA VAL A 133 7.63 -11.03 -6.23
C VAL A 133 7.50 -10.72 -7.71
N GLU A 134 6.67 -9.76 -8.03
CA GLU A 134 6.38 -9.34 -9.39
C GLU A 134 6.62 -7.83 -9.56
N ILE A 135 7.15 -7.45 -10.71
CA ILE A 135 7.27 -6.06 -11.13
C ILE A 135 6.12 -5.74 -12.08
N VAL A 136 5.30 -4.78 -11.70
CA VAL A 136 4.19 -4.30 -12.52
C VAL A 136 4.47 -2.90 -13.00
N GLU A 137 4.45 -2.69 -14.31
CA GLU A 137 4.54 -1.36 -14.90
C GLU A 137 3.15 -0.75 -14.96
N THR A 138 2.99 0.42 -14.34
CA THR A 138 1.73 1.15 -14.34
C THR A 138 1.92 2.56 -14.88
N SER A 139 0.95 3.06 -15.62
CA SER A 139 0.94 4.46 -16.05
C SER A 139 0.38 5.35 -14.94
N THR A 140 1.15 6.37 -14.57
CA THR A 140 0.69 7.39 -13.61
C THR A 140 0.49 8.74 -14.30
N ARG A 141 -0.53 9.49 -13.85
CA ARG A 141 -0.74 10.87 -14.31
C ARG A 141 0.37 11.76 -13.77
N SER A 142 1.02 12.51 -14.66
CA SER A 142 1.99 13.55 -14.30
C SER A 142 1.44 14.92 -14.72
N TYR A 143 1.45 15.88 -13.81
CA TYR A 143 0.97 17.24 -14.05
C TYR A 143 2.13 18.22 -13.93
N GLU A 144 2.62 18.72 -15.07
CA GLU A 144 3.76 19.67 -15.08
C GLU A 144 3.48 20.97 -14.31
N GLN A 145 2.22 21.36 -14.21
CA GLN A 145 1.76 22.57 -13.52
C GLN A 145 0.53 22.27 -12.67
N GLY A 146 0.57 21.19 -11.88
CA GLY A 146 -0.55 20.70 -11.09
C GLY A 146 -1.10 21.69 -10.05
N ASP A 147 -0.31 22.69 -9.67
CA ASP A 147 -0.72 23.77 -8.75
C ASP A 147 -1.65 24.80 -9.39
N ILE A 148 -1.72 24.81 -10.73
CA ILE A 148 -2.59 25.72 -11.46
C ILE A 148 -3.96 25.07 -11.66
N LEU A 149 -4.99 25.65 -11.05
CA LEU A 149 -6.38 25.23 -11.17
C LEU A 149 -6.66 23.75 -10.81
N PRO A 150 -6.22 23.24 -9.66
CA PRO A 150 -6.43 21.84 -9.28
C PRO A 150 -7.93 21.47 -9.25
N ALA A 151 -8.81 22.40 -8.93
CA ALA A 151 -10.25 22.17 -8.94
C ALA A 151 -10.83 21.95 -10.35
N VAL A 152 -10.19 22.51 -11.40
CA VAL A 152 -10.59 22.33 -12.81
C VAL A 152 -9.99 21.03 -13.35
N LEU A 153 -8.73 20.77 -13.07
CA LEU A 153 -8.07 19.51 -13.45
C LEU A 153 -8.81 18.32 -12.84
N GLY A 154 -9.18 18.43 -11.58
CA GLY A 154 -9.86 17.36 -10.86
C GLY A 154 -8.87 16.42 -10.20
N ARG A 155 -9.31 15.20 -9.96
CA ARG A 155 -8.50 14.17 -9.32
C ARG A 155 -8.75 12.79 -9.93
N VAL A 156 -7.74 11.96 -9.87
CA VAL A 156 -7.82 10.53 -10.15
C VAL A 156 -7.95 9.72 -8.85
N GLY A 157 -8.45 8.52 -8.93
CA GLY A 157 -8.54 7.63 -7.78
C GLY A 157 -8.93 6.21 -8.21
N LYS A 158 -8.79 5.25 -7.28
CA LYS A 158 -9.17 3.86 -7.53
C LYS A 158 -10.65 3.73 -7.84
N ILE A 159 -11.00 2.76 -8.66
CA ILE A 159 -12.39 2.41 -8.97
C ILE A 159 -13.08 1.95 -7.68
N THR A 160 -14.20 2.59 -7.35
CA THR A 160 -15.02 2.18 -6.20
C THR A 160 -15.95 1.03 -6.59
N ALA A 161 -16.37 0.22 -5.60
CA ALA A 161 -17.31 -0.88 -5.83
C ALA A 161 -18.61 -0.41 -6.48
N GLU A 162 -19.07 0.81 -6.19
CA GLU A 162 -20.29 1.41 -6.75
C GLU A 162 -20.13 1.77 -8.24
N LYS A 163 -18.94 2.20 -8.65
CA LYS A 163 -18.61 2.48 -10.06
C LYS A 163 -18.33 1.20 -10.84
N TRP A 164 -17.76 0.19 -10.17
CA TRP A 164 -17.46 -1.10 -10.77
C TRP A 164 -18.70 -1.90 -11.09
N LYS A 165 -19.64 -1.96 -10.13
CA LYS A 165 -20.87 -2.73 -10.21
C LYS A 165 -22.06 -1.78 -10.20
N VAL A 166 -22.77 -1.70 -11.32
CA VAL A 166 -24.00 -0.91 -11.47
C VAL A 166 -25.19 -1.86 -11.52
N THR A 167 -26.19 -1.59 -10.68
CA THR A 167 -27.46 -2.35 -10.70
C THR A 167 -28.54 -1.44 -11.25
N ASP A 168 -29.24 -1.89 -12.30
CA ASP A 168 -30.34 -1.15 -12.90
C ASP A 168 -31.63 -1.24 -12.06
N GLU A 169 -32.68 -0.53 -12.50
CA GLU A 169 -34.00 -0.50 -11.83
C GLU A 169 -34.68 -1.87 -11.81
N ASN A 170 -34.27 -2.80 -12.68
CA ASN A 170 -34.80 -4.17 -12.77
C ASN A 170 -33.98 -5.17 -11.93
N GLY A 171 -32.95 -4.71 -11.21
CA GLY A 171 -32.05 -5.55 -10.42
C GLY A 171 -30.97 -6.26 -11.24
N GLN A 172 -30.82 -5.92 -12.53
CA GLN A 172 -29.77 -6.48 -13.36
C GLN A 172 -28.43 -5.81 -13.05
N VAL A 173 -27.42 -6.63 -12.80
CA VAL A 173 -26.04 -6.19 -12.49
C VAL A 173 -25.23 -6.10 -13.77
N THR A 174 -24.61 -4.96 -13.99
CA THR A 174 -23.69 -4.71 -15.11
C THR A 174 -22.34 -4.22 -14.60
N TYR A 175 -21.31 -4.37 -15.42
CA TYR A 175 -19.93 -3.95 -15.11
C TYR A 175 -19.40 -3.06 -16.24
N PRO A 176 -19.90 -1.83 -16.38
CA PRO A 176 -19.60 -0.98 -17.54
C PRO A 176 -18.13 -0.65 -17.70
N LEU A 177 -17.38 -0.54 -16.61
CA LEU A 177 -15.92 -0.31 -16.66
C LEU A 177 -15.18 -1.58 -17.15
N LYS A 178 -15.63 -2.75 -16.75
CA LYS A 178 -15.05 -4.01 -17.24
C LYS A 178 -15.23 -4.17 -18.75
N GLU A 179 -16.39 -3.78 -19.28
CA GLU A 179 -16.67 -3.80 -20.72
C GLU A 179 -15.77 -2.83 -21.50
N LYS A 180 -15.35 -1.73 -20.86
CA LYS A 180 -14.33 -0.80 -21.37
C LYS A 180 -12.90 -1.29 -21.19
N GLY A 181 -12.66 -2.48 -20.61
CA GLY A 181 -11.34 -3.06 -20.39
C GLY A 181 -10.60 -2.58 -19.15
N TYR A 182 -11.32 -2.07 -18.14
CA TYR A 182 -10.72 -1.75 -16.84
C TYR A 182 -10.65 -2.97 -15.93
N ASN A 183 -9.66 -2.97 -15.05
CA ASN A 183 -9.59 -3.84 -13.88
C ASN A 183 -10.09 -3.10 -12.63
N MET A 184 -10.54 -3.83 -11.63
CA MET A 184 -11.10 -3.22 -10.40
C MET A 184 -10.08 -2.34 -9.65
N ASN A 185 -8.79 -2.64 -9.81
CA ASN A 185 -7.69 -1.92 -9.14
C ASN A 185 -7.17 -0.71 -9.95
N ASP A 186 -7.70 -0.48 -11.15
CA ASP A 186 -7.26 0.62 -11.99
C ASP A 186 -7.65 1.98 -11.37
N VAL A 187 -6.92 3.00 -11.80
CA VAL A 187 -7.16 4.40 -11.41
C VAL A 187 -7.92 5.09 -12.53
N ILE A 188 -8.98 5.79 -12.18
CA ILE A 188 -9.83 6.56 -13.12
C ILE A 188 -9.98 8.01 -12.69
N GLY A 189 -10.34 8.88 -13.61
CA GLY A 189 -10.76 10.24 -13.31
C GLY A 189 -12.02 10.25 -12.45
N ILE A 190 -11.93 10.87 -11.27
CA ILE A 190 -13.05 11.00 -10.33
C ILE A 190 -13.83 12.29 -10.54
N SER A 191 -13.13 13.39 -10.85
CA SER A 191 -13.73 14.72 -10.99
C SER A 191 -12.97 15.58 -12.00
N GLY A 192 -13.55 16.73 -12.38
CA GLY A 192 -12.94 17.73 -13.25
C GLY A 192 -12.65 17.20 -14.66
N LEU A 193 -11.64 17.78 -15.31
CA LEU A 193 -11.21 17.39 -16.65
C LEU A 193 -10.76 15.94 -16.71
N GLU A 194 -10.14 15.41 -15.65
CA GLU A 194 -9.75 14.01 -15.55
C GLU A 194 -10.94 13.06 -15.75
N SER A 195 -12.10 13.39 -15.18
CA SER A 195 -13.30 12.56 -15.35
C SER A 195 -13.95 12.73 -16.73
N VAL A 196 -13.87 13.93 -17.29
CA VAL A 196 -14.52 14.24 -18.60
C VAL A 196 -13.73 13.62 -19.76
N TYR A 197 -12.41 13.67 -19.68
CA TYR A 197 -11.49 13.18 -20.71
C TYR A 197 -10.85 11.82 -20.37
N GLU A 198 -11.46 11.04 -19.47
CA GLU A 198 -10.92 9.75 -19.05
C GLU A 198 -10.67 8.80 -20.22
N ASP A 199 -11.60 8.74 -21.17
CA ASP A 199 -11.48 7.83 -22.33
C ASP A 199 -10.27 8.20 -23.24
N GLU A 200 -9.87 9.48 -23.29
CA GLU A 200 -8.71 9.98 -24.04
C GLU A 200 -7.42 9.87 -23.23
N LEU A 201 -7.50 10.12 -21.91
CA LEU A 201 -6.35 10.20 -21.03
C LEU A 201 -5.89 8.83 -20.52
N ARG A 202 -6.76 7.82 -20.54
CA ARG A 202 -6.47 6.47 -20.06
C ARG A 202 -5.26 5.83 -20.72
N GLY A 203 -5.05 6.10 -22.03
CA GLY A 203 -4.09 5.36 -22.84
C GLY A 203 -4.63 4.00 -23.28
N LYS A 204 -3.74 3.16 -23.79
CA LYS A 204 -4.05 1.78 -24.19
C LYS A 204 -2.94 0.88 -23.66
N ASP A 205 -3.34 -0.25 -23.09
CA ASP A 205 -2.39 -1.26 -22.64
C ASP A 205 -1.57 -1.77 -23.83
N GLY A 206 -0.28 -1.99 -23.58
CA GLY A 206 0.59 -2.65 -24.56
C GLY A 206 0.10 -4.07 -24.82
N VAL A 207 0.34 -4.55 -26.03
CA VAL A 207 0.08 -5.96 -26.42
C VAL A 207 1.43 -6.65 -26.44
N GLU A 208 1.61 -7.71 -25.62
CA GLU A 208 2.71 -8.64 -25.73
C GLU A 208 2.55 -9.59 -26.91
#